data_40e12833aece49436e032dd2ce94af43
#
_entry.id   40e12833aece49436e032dd2ce94af43
#
_cell.length_a   1.000
_cell.length_b   1.000
_cell.length_c   1.000
_cell.angle_alpha   90.00
_cell.angle_beta   90.00
_cell.angle_gamma   90.00
#
_symmetry.space_group_name_H-M   'P 1'
#
loop_
_entity.id
_entity.type
_entity.pdbx_description
1 polymer ?
#
loop_
_entity_poly.entity_id
_entity_poly.type
_entity_poly.pdbx_seq_one_letter_code
_entity_poly.pdbx_strand_id
1 'polypeptide(L)'
;MKSFNDSLTGKYLRIALPAALEGIFMTFLAAADLIMVGVLGAKAIAAVSIFLPLRLVLLTVSRSLASAVTILTANKFGSGQYSAIKVLLRQSFTVSGILLVVLHLLFYGFFEKLVVLMGAQSDYLELALAYGNIAVAAVLLNSLSLLLQGTLLGVGRTSAIMKSNIVGNVVNIVCNYFLITGFGSFAGWGVRGAAISTIIGSLCTLGITVWIMKQEGYFSDGLLQLPDKIFWREFMPVFGGVFSELGAERIGMLAYGWMTARLGTLPYAVHSICYNICDFSYDFIFGFGKANMVLAGQMRGAADYTTWKRCRSIGFKWGLGLSVASFIILYAARVPIFSVYSQDAQALALSETVMFWVAAVCIPQGHTIITAGILRGSGQTTAVAVYSFVLITILRPLMTAFFIYYCKLGIVGAWVPMFLDQSLRSLCFTWKVMRIRGLKDLIK
;
A
#
# COMPACT_ATOMS: atom_id res chain seq x y z
N MET A 1 -11.04 -13.48 34.99
CA MET A 1 -11.13 -12.63 33.76
C MET A 1 -9.93 -12.97 32.87
N LYS A 2 -10.14 -13.59 31.69
CA LYS A 2 -9.08 -13.70 30.69
C LYS A 2 -8.63 -12.29 30.35
N SER A 3 -7.34 -12.00 30.39
CA SER A 3 -6.83 -10.67 30.08
C SER A 3 -7.32 -10.25 28.69
N PHE A 4 -7.55 -8.95 28.47
CA PHE A 4 -7.96 -8.43 27.14
C PHE A 4 -7.00 -8.89 26.04
N ASN A 5 -5.72 -9.07 26.38
CA ASN A 5 -4.69 -9.58 25.48
C ASN A 5 -4.89 -11.03 25.02
N ASP A 6 -5.62 -11.85 25.78
CA ASP A 6 -5.90 -13.26 25.44
C ASP A 6 -7.22 -13.40 24.65
N SER A 7 -7.98 -12.30 24.53
CA SER A 7 -9.21 -12.29 23.73
C SER A 7 -8.89 -12.25 22.23
N LEU A 8 -9.78 -12.81 21.41
CA LEU A 8 -9.67 -12.75 19.94
C LEU A 8 -9.59 -11.30 19.43
N THR A 9 -10.35 -10.39 20.05
CA THR A 9 -10.31 -8.95 19.77
C THR A 9 -8.95 -8.35 20.12
N GLY A 10 -8.36 -8.73 21.27
CA GLY A 10 -7.02 -8.29 21.64
C GLY A 10 -5.96 -8.76 20.64
N LYS A 11 -6.03 -10.03 20.20
CA LYS A 11 -5.15 -10.55 19.13
C LYS A 11 -5.33 -9.78 17.81
N TYR A 12 -6.56 -9.47 17.44
CA TYR A 12 -6.87 -8.69 16.25
C TYR A 12 -6.25 -7.29 16.31
N LEU A 13 -6.47 -6.56 17.41
CA LEU A 13 -5.94 -5.20 17.59
C LEU A 13 -4.41 -5.16 17.72
N ARG A 14 -3.78 -6.19 18.30
CA ARG A 14 -2.31 -6.30 18.35
C ARG A 14 -1.67 -6.36 16.95
N ILE A 15 -2.39 -6.89 15.96
CA ILE A 15 -1.94 -6.92 14.57
C ILE A 15 -2.35 -5.65 13.85
N ALA A 16 -3.60 -5.19 14.04
CA ALA A 16 -4.18 -4.09 13.29
C ALA A 16 -3.58 -2.72 13.65
N LEU A 17 -3.47 -2.40 14.96
CA LEU A 17 -3.05 -1.08 15.39
C LEU A 17 -1.61 -0.72 14.98
N PRO A 18 -0.59 -1.59 15.15
CA PRO A 18 0.74 -1.25 14.66
C PRO A 18 0.78 -1.05 13.15
N ALA A 19 0.03 -1.87 12.38
CA ALA A 19 -0.02 -1.74 10.93
C ALA A 19 -0.77 -0.48 10.47
N ALA A 20 -1.78 -0.04 11.21
CA ALA A 20 -2.53 1.19 10.94
C ALA A 20 -1.70 2.45 11.28
N LEU A 21 -1.05 2.44 12.43
CA LEU A 21 -0.16 3.53 12.86
C LEU A 21 1.05 3.65 11.93
N GLU A 22 1.62 2.53 11.50
CA GLU A 22 2.68 2.51 10.48
C GLU A 22 2.25 3.24 9.21
N GLY A 23 1.05 2.93 8.69
CA GLY A 23 0.52 3.56 7.47
C GLY A 23 0.48 5.08 7.59
N ILE A 24 -0.17 5.61 8.64
CA ILE A 24 -0.23 7.05 8.89
C ILE A 24 1.17 7.66 9.03
N PHE A 25 2.05 7.02 9.80
CA PHE A 25 3.41 7.53 10.02
C PHE A 25 4.20 7.61 8.70
N MET A 26 4.04 6.62 7.83
CA MET A 26 4.69 6.61 6.50
C MET A 26 4.20 7.74 5.60
N THR A 27 2.93 8.11 5.68
CA THR A 27 2.36 9.24 4.91
C THR A 27 2.94 10.58 5.40
N PHE A 28 3.05 10.78 6.72
CA PHE A 28 3.70 11.97 7.27
C PHE A 28 5.18 12.07 6.89
N LEU A 29 5.91 10.94 6.90
CA LEU A 29 7.32 10.91 6.54
C LEU A 29 7.55 11.22 5.06
N ALA A 30 6.68 10.70 4.17
CA ALA A 30 6.76 11.02 2.75
C ALA A 30 6.51 12.53 2.47
N ALA A 31 5.61 13.16 3.23
CA ALA A 31 5.41 14.59 3.16
C ALA A 31 6.64 15.37 3.67
N ALA A 32 7.26 14.94 4.76
CA ALA A 32 8.48 15.54 5.28
C ALA A 32 9.64 15.47 4.27
N ASP A 33 9.84 14.33 3.62
CA ASP A 33 10.85 14.16 2.57
C ASP A 33 10.65 15.17 1.43
N LEU A 34 9.42 15.35 0.97
CA LEU A 34 9.11 16.29 -0.11
C LEU A 34 9.33 17.75 0.31
N ILE A 35 8.97 18.11 1.55
CA ILE A 35 9.22 19.45 2.11
C ILE A 35 10.72 19.72 2.17
N MET A 36 11.54 18.74 2.61
CA MET A 36 12.98 18.89 2.69
C MET A 36 13.63 19.07 1.31
N VAL A 37 13.17 18.32 0.31
CA VAL A 37 13.60 18.52 -1.08
C VAL A 37 13.14 19.90 -1.62
N GLY A 38 12.00 20.38 -1.15
CA GLY A 38 11.43 21.67 -1.54
C GLY A 38 12.33 22.87 -1.27
N VAL A 39 13.21 22.77 -0.27
CA VAL A 39 14.22 23.83 0.03
C VAL A 39 15.17 24.08 -1.16
N LEU A 40 15.37 23.07 -2.03
CA LEU A 40 16.20 23.19 -3.24
C LEU A 40 15.48 23.87 -4.41
N GLY A 41 14.20 24.21 -4.26
CA GLY A 41 13.39 24.89 -5.25
C GLY A 41 12.53 24.00 -6.14
N ALA A 42 11.71 24.62 -6.98
CA ALA A 42 10.67 23.95 -7.77
C ALA A 42 11.21 22.89 -8.74
N LYS A 43 12.38 23.10 -9.35
CA LYS A 43 13.01 22.11 -10.25
C LYS A 43 13.39 20.82 -9.53
N ALA A 44 13.84 20.90 -8.27
CA ALA A 44 14.15 19.73 -7.47
C ALA A 44 12.89 18.95 -7.09
N ILE A 45 11.80 19.64 -6.74
CA ILE A 45 10.50 19.01 -6.50
C ILE A 45 10.02 18.29 -7.75
N ALA A 46 10.07 18.93 -8.92
CA ALA A 46 9.67 18.33 -10.19
C ALA A 46 10.51 17.08 -10.51
N ALA A 47 11.83 17.16 -10.32
CA ALA A 47 12.78 16.06 -10.54
C ALA A 47 12.49 14.84 -9.65
N VAL A 48 12.16 15.03 -8.38
CA VAL A 48 11.80 13.94 -7.46
C VAL A 48 10.39 13.42 -7.76
N SER A 49 9.45 14.31 -8.07
CA SER A 49 8.05 13.95 -8.30
C SER A 49 7.85 13.09 -9.55
N ILE A 50 8.64 13.29 -10.62
CA ILE A 50 8.54 12.48 -11.84
C ILE A 50 8.96 11.02 -11.61
N PHE A 51 9.75 10.75 -10.57
CA PHE A 51 10.15 9.40 -10.17
C PHE A 51 9.02 8.64 -9.44
N LEU A 52 8.08 9.34 -8.79
CA LEU A 52 7.04 8.70 -7.96
C LEU A 52 6.17 7.68 -8.71
N PRO A 53 5.56 7.99 -9.88
CA PRO A 53 4.78 7.02 -10.63
C PRO A 53 5.61 5.83 -11.12
N LEU A 54 6.86 6.06 -11.51
CA LEU A 54 7.79 5.02 -11.93
C LEU A 54 8.14 4.07 -10.77
N ARG A 55 8.40 4.62 -9.58
CA ARG A 55 8.60 3.86 -8.34
C ARG A 55 7.39 2.98 -8.01
N LEU A 56 6.16 3.48 -8.22
CA LEU A 56 4.93 2.72 -7.93
C LEU A 56 4.80 1.46 -8.79
N VAL A 57 5.30 1.46 -10.02
CA VAL A 57 5.32 0.25 -10.88
C VAL A 57 6.19 -0.83 -10.24
N LEU A 58 7.42 -0.49 -9.82
CA LEU A 58 8.32 -1.42 -9.13
C LEU A 58 7.71 -1.93 -7.82
N LEU A 59 7.12 -1.04 -7.03
CA LEU A 59 6.47 -1.40 -5.77
C LEU A 59 5.22 -2.26 -5.95
N THR A 60 4.53 -2.19 -7.08
CA THR A 60 3.38 -3.07 -7.35
C THR A 60 3.82 -4.54 -7.41
N VAL A 61 4.92 -4.83 -8.10
CA VAL A 61 5.50 -6.19 -8.14
C VAL A 61 5.93 -6.62 -6.73
N SER A 62 6.70 -5.77 -6.03
CA SER A 62 7.23 -6.06 -4.69
C SER A 62 6.14 -6.30 -3.66
N ARG A 63 5.08 -5.48 -3.67
CA ARG A 63 3.91 -5.63 -2.78
C ARG A 63 3.12 -6.90 -3.08
N SER A 64 3.02 -7.29 -4.35
CA SER A 64 2.35 -8.53 -4.75
C SER A 64 3.11 -9.76 -4.25
N LEU A 65 4.43 -9.77 -4.40
CA LEU A 65 5.31 -10.82 -3.87
C LEU A 65 5.21 -10.93 -2.35
N ALA A 66 5.34 -9.80 -1.64
CA ALA A 66 5.24 -9.75 -0.18
C ALA A 66 3.86 -10.20 0.31
N SER A 67 2.77 -9.83 -0.38
CA SER A 67 1.42 -10.26 -0.02
C SER A 67 1.24 -11.77 -0.22
N ALA A 68 1.79 -12.35 -1.29
CA ALA A 68 1.76 -13.80 -1.50
C ALA A 68 2.50 -14.54 -0.39
N VAL A 69 3.70 -14.07 0.00
CA VAL A 69 4.45 -14.61 1.14
C VAL A 69 3.62 -14.50 2.43
N THR A 70 2.98 -13.36 2.67
CA THR A 70 2.15 -13.14 3.86
C THR A 70 1.00 -14.15 3.94
N ILE A 71 0.24 -14.34 2.86
CA ILE A 71 -0.93 -15.23 2.82
C ILE A 71 -0.50 -16.68 3.05
N LEU A 72 0.56 -17.13 2.37
CA LEU A 72 1.05 -18.50 2.51
C LEU A 72 1.68 -18.74 3.90
N THR A 73 2.43 -17.77 4.41
CA THR A 73 3.00 -17.84 5.78
C THR A 73 1.88 -17.90 6.83
N ALA A 74 0.84 -17.07 6.70
CA ALA A 74 -0.28 -17.11 7.64
C ALA A 74 -0.98 -18.47 7.64
N ASN A 75 -1.17 -19.08 6.47
CA ASN A 75 -1.75 -20.42 6.35
C ASN A 75 -0.85 -21.48 7.01
N LYS A 76 0.44 -21.51 6.70
CA LYS A 76 1.40 -22.46 7.30
C LYS A 76 1.55 -22.24 8.82
N PHE A 77 1.50 -21.00 9.29
CA PHE A 77 1.51 -20.68 10.71
C PHE A 77 0.27 -21.21 11.43
N GLY A 78 -0.91 -21.03 10.83
CA GLY A 78 -2.18 -21.54 11.37
C GLY A 78 -2.23 -23.07 11.44
N SER A 79 -1.66 -23.76 10.46
CA SER A 79 -1.57 -25.24 10.44
C SER A 79 -0.44 -25.81 11.33
N GLY A 80 0.32 -24.97 12.05
CA GLY A 80 1.42 -25.42 12.91
C GLY A 80 2.67 -25.86 12.15
N GLN A 81 2.76 -25.61 10.84
CA GLN A 81 3.88 -26.04 9.99
C GLN A 81 5.05 -25.04 10.02
N TYR A 82 5.65 -24.82 11.19
CA TYR A 82 6.68 -23.80 11.37
C TYR A 82 7.96 -24.04 10.53
N SER A 83 8.36 -25.29 10.33
CA SER A 83 9.48 -25.64 9.44
C SER A 83 9.19 -25.26 7.98
N ALA A 84 7.96 -25.46 7.52
CA ALA A 84 7.54 -25.10 6.18
C ALA A 84 7.54 -23.57 5.94
N ILE A 85 7.39 -22.75 6.99
CA ILE A 85 7.55 -21.30 6.89
C ILE A 85 9.00 -20.93 6.53
N LYS A 86 9.99 -21.59 7.13
CA LYS A 86 11.41 -21.33 6.82
C LYS A 86 11.75 -21.74 5.38
N VAL A 87 11.22 -22.87 4.91
CA VAL A 87 11.38 -23.33 3.52
C VAL A 87 10.73 -22.32 2.56
N LEU A 88 9.47 -21.92 2.81
CA LEU A 88 8.75 -20.92 2.01
C LEU A 88 9.53 -19.61 1.95
N LEU A 89 10.05 -19.11 3.09
CA LEU A 89 10.84 -17.88 3.14
C LEU A 89 12.06 -17.98 2.23
N ARG A 90 12.85 -19.06 2.34
CA ARG A 90 14.07 -19.25 1.54
C ARG A 90 13.77 -19.35 0.05
N GLN A 91 12.78 -20.16 -0.33
CA GLN A 91 12.37 -20.31 -1.74
C GLN A 91 11.81 -19.03 -2.32
N SER A 92 10.92 -18.34 -1.58
CA SER A 92 10.35 -17.06 -2.04
C SER A 92 11.41 -15.96 -2.09
N PHE A 93 12.35 -15.91 -1.13
CA PHE A 93 13.44 -14.93 -1.16
C PHE A 93 14.37 -15.16 -2.35
N THR A 94 14.69 -16.42 -2.68
CA THR A 94 15.51 -16.77 -3.85
C THR A 94 14.84 -16.31 -5.15
N VAL A 95 13.59 -16.76 -5.39
CA VAL A 95 12.87 -16.44 -6.63
C VAL A 95 12.56 -14.96 -6.75
N SER A 96 11.95 -14.41 -5.70
CA SER A 96 11.54 -13.00 -5.72
C SER A 96 12.73 -12.06 -5.67
N GLY A 97 13.81 -12.42 -4.96
CA GLY A 97 15.04 -11.64 -4.92
C GLY A 97 15.68 -11.54 -6.30
N ILE A 98 15.82 -12.66 -7.03
CA ILE A 98 16.34 -12.66 -8.41
C ILE A 98 15.42 -11.82 -9.31
N LEU A 99 14.11 -12.03 -9.26
CA LEU A 99 13.15 -11.27 -10.05
C LEU A 99 13.25 -9.76 -9.78
N LEU A 100 13.33 -9.36 -8.51
CA LEU A 100 13.45 -7.95 -8.13
C LEU A 100 14.76 -7.35 -8.60
N VAL A 101 15.89 -8.04 -8.44
CA VAL A 101 17.20 -7.56 -8.92
C VAL A 101 17.16 -7.37 -10.44
N VAL A 102 16.70 -8.37 -11.20
CA VAL A 102 16.61 -8.29 -12.66
C VAL A 102 15.68 -7.13 -13.08
N LEU A 103 14.51 -7.01 -12.45
CA LEU A 103 13.57 -5.93 -12.74
C LEU A 103 14.17 -4.55 -12.49
N HIS A 104 14.89 -4.36 -11.37
CA HIS A 104 15.51 -3.08 -11.03
C HIS A 104 16.71 -2.77 -11.94
N LEU A 105 17.49 -3.77 -12.35
CA LEU A 105 18.57 -3.58 -13.34
C LEU A 105 18.03 -3.19 -14.71
N LEU A 106 16.96 -3.84 -15.17
CA LEU A 106 16.28 -3.46 -16.41
C LEU A 106 15.71 -2.04 -16.29
N PHE A 107 15.06 -1.73 -15.19
CA PHE A 107 14.52 -0.40 -14.94
C PHE A 107 15.62 0.67 -14.93
N TYR A 108 16.75 0.40 -14.30
CA TYR A 108 17.92 1.29 -14.28
C TYR A 108 18.47 1.52 -15.71
N GLY A 109 18.59 0.45 -16.51
CA GLY A 109 19.09 0.55 -17.89
C GLY A 109 18.17 1.35 -18.83
N PHE A 110 16.86 1.38 -18.55
CA PHE A 110 15.88 2.15 -19.33
C PHE A 110 15.42 3.44 -18.66
N PHE A 111 15.99 3.80 -17.50
CA PHE A 111 15.47 4.86 -16.64
C PHE A 111 15.36 6.21 -17.33
N GLU A 112 16.38 6.65 -18.05
CA GLU A 112 16.34 7.92 -18.81
C GLU A 112 15.18 7.93 -19.82
N LYS A 113 15.01 6.85 -20.60
CA LYS A 113 13.91 6.74 -21.57
C LYS A 113 12.54 6.78 -20.90
N LEU A 114 12.40 6.16 -19.72
CA LEU A 114 11.17 6.17 -18.94
C LEU A 114 10.85 7.57 -18.42
N VAL A 115 11.83 8.30 -17.93
CA VAL A 115 11.67 9.67 -17.41
C VAL A 115 11.28 10.62 -18.56
N VAL A 116 11.91 10.51 -19.72
CA VAL A 116 11.55 11.29 -20.93
C VAL A 116 10.14 10.93 -21.41
N LEU A 117 9.77 9.65 -21.43
CA LEU A 117 8.42 9.19 -21.79
C LEU A 117 7.35 9.74 -20.83
N MET A 118 7.70 9.92 -19.55
CA MET A 118 6.81 10.53 -18.55
C MET A 118 6.67 12.05 -18.70
N GLY A 119 7.37 12.67 -19.66
CA GLY A 119 7.27 14.08 -19.99
C GLY A 119 8.22 14.99 -19.21
N ALA A 120 9.37 14.47 -18.76
CA ALA A 120 10.39 15.31 -18.14
C ALA A 120 10.87 16.41 -19.09
N GLN A 121 10.86 17.64 -18.60
CA GLN A 121 11.36 18.79 -19.35
C GLN A 121 12.90 18.89 -19.23
N SER A 122 13.54 19.44 -20.24
CA SER A 122 15.01 19.56 -20.31
C SER A 122 15.62 20.35 -19.15
N ASP A 123 14.86 21.27 -18.53
CA ASP A 123 15.35 22.15 -17.47
C ASP A 123 15.52 21.47 -16.10
N TYR A 124 14.92 20.29 -15.88
CA TYR A 124 15.08 19.48 -14.66
C TYR A 124 15.44 18.01 -14.94
N LEU A 125 15.57 17.60 -16.21
CA LEU A 125 15.87 16.22 -16.59
C LEU A 125 17.18 15.72 -15.93
N GLU A 126 18.24 16.52 -15.95
CA GLU A 126 19.53 16.17 -15.34
C GLU A 126 19.39 15.91 -13.83
N LEU A 127 18.60 16.74 -13.13
CA LEU A 127 18.31 16.54 -11.72
C LEU A 127 17.48 15.28 -11.46
N ALA A 128 16.51 14.98 -12.34
CA ALA A 128 15.70 13.78 -12.25
C ALA A 128 16.54 12.51 -12.45
N LEU A 129 17.49 12.52 -13.39
CA LEU A 129 18.42 11.42 -13.60
C LEU A 129 19.42 11.29 -12.43
N ALA A 130 19.93 12.41 -11.91
CA ALA A 130 20.83 12.42 -10.77
C ALA A 130 20.19 11.85 -9.50
N TYR A 131 18.88 12.12 -9.28
CA TYR A 131 18.12 11.56 -8.17
C TYR A 131 17.77 10.08 -8.43
N GLY A 132 17.11 9.79 -9.56
CA GLY A 132 16.47 8.51 -9.81
C GLY A 132 17.45 7.37 -9.98
N ASN A 133 18.60 7.59 -10.63
CA ASN A 133 19.66 6.58 -10.77
C ASN A 133 20.14 6.05 -9.41
N ILE A 134 20.16 6.89 -8.38
CA ILE A 134 20.50 6.49 -7.02
C ILE A 134 19.27 5.90 -6.32
N ALA A 135 18.09 6.52 -6.48
CA ALA A 135 16.87 6.13 -5.79
C ALA A 135 16.36 4.74 -6.20
N VAL A 136 16.65 4.25 -7.42
CA VAL A 136 16.32 2.87 -7.85
C VAL A 136 16.92 1.83 -6.90
N ALA A 137 18.15 2.03 -6.41
CA ALA A 137 18.77 1.14 -5.45
C ALA A 137 18.02 1.14 -4.10
N ALA A 138 17.56 2.32 -3.64
CA ALA A 138 16.73 2.41 -2.44
C ALA A 138 15.40 1.64 -2.59
N VAL A 139 14.77 1.70 -3.78
CA VAL A 139 13.54 0.94 -4.06
C VAL A 139 13.79 -0.56 -4.03
N LEU A 140 14.93 -1.05 -4.54
CA LEU A 140 15.32 -2.45 -4.43
C LEU A 140 15.47 -2.90 -2.97
N LEU A 141 16.18 -2.14 -2.15
CA LEU A 141 16.37 -2.44 -0.72
C LEU A 141 15.02 -2.47 0.03
N ASN A 142 14.15 -1.51 -0.27
CA ASN A 142 12.78 -1.48 0.28
C ASN A 142 11.98 -2.72 -0.18
N SER A 143 12.09 -3.12 -1.45
CA SER A 143 11.42 -4.29 -2.01
C SER A 143 11.87 -5.59 -1.32
N LEU A 144 13.15 -5.74 -1.03
CA LEU A 144 13.70 -6.86 -0.27
C LEU A 144 13.21 -6.85 1.18
N SER A 145 13.13 -5.66 1.80
CA SER A 145 12.56 -5.51 3.15
C SER A 145 11.10 -5.93 3.18
N LEU A 146 10.28 -5.48 2.22
CA LEU A 146 8.86 -5.85 2.11
C LEU A 146 8.67 -7.37 1.98
N LEU A 147 9.52 -8.04 1.21
CA LEU A 147 9.48 -9.49 1.03
C LEU A 147 9.73 -10.24 2.34
N LEU A 148 10.74 -9.85 3.11
CA LEU A 148 11.04 -10.41 4.43
C LEU A 148 9.94 -10.09 5.44
N GLN A 149 9.46 -8.83 5.45
CA GLN A 149 8.36 -8.39 6.29
C GLN A 149 7.05 -9.13 6.00
N GLY A 150 6.87 -9.65 4.78
CA GLY A 150 5.74 -10.52 4.43
C GLY A 150 5.64 -11.76 5.33
N THR A 151 6.78 -12.37 5.68
CA THR A 151 6.82 -13.49 6.63
C THR A 151 6.45 -13.03 8.06
N LEU A 152 7.03 -11.92 8.54
CA LEU A 152 6.71 -11.36 9.86
C LEU A 152 5.23 -10.97 9.95
N LEU A 153 4.66 -10.40 8.89
CA LEU A 153 3.25 -10.07 8.83
C LEU A 153 2.38 -11.33 8.90
N GLY A 154 2.71 -12.38 8.16
CA GLY A 154 1.97 -13.65 8.13
C GLY A 154 1.89 -14.34 9.50
N VAL A 155 2.94 -14.24 10.30
CA VAL A 155 2.92 -14.73 11.70
C VAL A 155 2.31 -13.73 12.69
N GLY A 156 1.96 -12.50 12.26
CA GLY A 156 1.30 -11.48 13.07
C GLY A 156 2.26 -10.55 13.85
N ARG A 157 3.53 -10.48 13.46
CA ARG A 157 4.58 -9.64 14.12
C ARG A 157 4.61 -8.21 13.55
N THR A 158 3.45 -7.57 13.43
CA THR A 158 3.30 -6.22 12.86
C THR A 158 4.05 -5.13 13.63
N SER A 159 4.16 -5.27 14.96
CA SER A 159 4.94 -4.32 15.77
C SER A 159 6.43 -4.32 15.41
N ALA A 160 6.99 -5.47 15.00
CA ALA A 160 8.37 -5.57 14.55
C ALA A 160 8.56 -4.82 13.23
N ILE A 161 7.61 -4.98 12.29
CA ILE A 161 7.59 -4.28 11.00
C ILE A 161 7.51 -2.77 11.22
N MET A 162 6.54 -2.33 12.02
CA MET A 162 6.36 -0.91 12.36
C MET A 162 7.65 -0.30 12.94
N LYS A 163 8.30 -0.97 13.89
CA LYS A 163 9.53 -0.48 14.50
C LYS A 163 10.67 -0.35 13.49
N SER A 164 10.90 -1.37 12.64
CA SER A 164 11.97 -1.32 11.63
C SER A 164 11.72 -0.19 10.61
N ASN A 165 10.48 -0.01 10.17
CA ASN A 165 10.13 1.02 9.20
C ASN A 165 10.21 2.43 9.81
N ILE A 166 9.74 2.64 11.05
CA ILE A 166 9.85 3.93 11.73
C ILE A 166 11.31 4.31 11.93
N VAL A 167 12.15 3.39 12.46
CA VAL A 167 13.57 3.69 12.68
C VAL A 167 14.29 4.01 11.38
N GLY A 168 14.08 3.20 10.32
CA GLY A 168 14.71 3.45 9.03
C GLY A 168 14.31 4.80 8.42
N ASN A 169 13.03 5.18 8.54
CA ASN A 169 12.56 6.48 8.04
C ASN A 169 13.03 7.66 8.89
N VAL A 170 13.11 7.53 10.22
CA VAL A 170 13.72 8.56 11.08
C VAL A 170 15.20 8.78 10.70
N VAL A 171 15.94 7.68 10.47
CA VAL A 171 17.31 7.76 9.97
C VAL A 171 17.38 8.46 8.61
N ASN A 172 16.46 8.14 7.68
CA ASN A 172 16.35 8.82 6.40
C ASN A 172 16.16 10.34 6.56
N ILE A 173 15.20 10.79 7.42
CA ILE A 173 14.95 12.22 7.66
C ILE A 173 16.18 12.91 8.26
N VAL A 174 16.83 12.28 9.24
CA VAL A 174 18.05 12.83 9.83
C VAL A 174 19.15 12.96 8.78
N CYS A 175 19.36 11.93 7.95
CA CYS A 175 20.30 11.98 6.85
C CYS A 175 19.94 13.04 5.81
N ASN A 176 18.65 13.21 5.48
CA ASN A 176 18.17 14.25 4.57
C ASN A 176 18.58 15.64 5.04
N TYR A 177 18.41 15.94 6.34
CA TYR A 177 18.79 17.23 6.90
C TYR A 177 20.27 17.57 6.64
N PHE A 178 21.18 16.61 6.81
CA PHE A 178 22.59 16.83 6.59
C PHE A 178 22.99 16.74 5.10
N LEU A 179 22.45 15.79 4.35
CA LEU A 179 22.92 15.50 2.99
C LEU A 179 22.26 16.36 1.91
N ILE A 180 21.07 16.92 2.15
CA ILE A 180 20.41 17.81 1.18
C ILE A 180 21.03 19.20 1.22
N THR A 181 21.00 19.84 2.40
CA THR A 181 21.37 21.25 2.55
C THR A 181 22.82 21.44 3.00
N GLY A 182 23.45 20.40 3.54
CA GLY A 182 24.78 20.48 4.13
C GLY A 182 24.78 20.91 5.58
N PHE A 183 25.95 20.86 6.22
CA PHE A 183 26.18 21.29 7.59
C PHE A 183 27.63 21.73 7.81
N GLY A 184 27.82 22.89 8.40
CA GLY A 184 29.16 23.46 8.62
C GLY A 184 29.90 23.73 7.30
N SER A 185 31.06 23.12 7.10
CA SER A 185 31.87 23.23 5.86
C SER A 185 31.38 22.29 4.73
N PHE A 186 30.43 21.39 5.00
CA PHE A 186 29.87 20.49 4.00
C PHE A 186 28.70 21.15 3.28
N ALA A 187 28.85 21.38 1.97
CA ALA A 187 27.86 22.13 1.15
C ALA A 187 26.57 21.36 0.82
N GLY A 188 26.46 20.07 1.21
CA GLY A 188 25.35 19.21 0.83
C GLY A 188 25.42 18.71 -0.63
N TRP A 189 24.61 17.69 -0.93
CA TRP A 189 24.56 17.07 -2.26
C TRP A 189 23.22 17.28 -2.96
N GLY A 190 22.36 18.15 -2.43
CA GLY A 190 21.06 18.46 -3.02
C GLY A 190 20.18 17.21 -3.24
N VAL A 191 19.62 17.06 -4.44
CA VAL A 191 18.74 15.91 -4.78
C VAL A 191 19.47 14.55 -4.69
N ARG A 192 20.77 14.50 -4.97
CA ARG A 192 21.59 13.29 -4.77
C ARG A 192 21.65 12.93 -3.29
N GLY A 193 21.77 13.92 -2.42
CA GLY A 193 21.73 13.75 -0.97
C GLY A 193 20.43 13.11 -0.50
N ALA A 194 19.28 13.55 -1.02
CA ALA A 194 17.98 12.95 -0.72
C ALA A 194 17.90 11.48 -1.15
N ALA A 195 18.42 11.12 -2.33
CA ALA A 195 18.43 9.74 -2.80
C ALA A 195 19.34 8.84 -1.95
N ILE A 196 20.53 9.35 -1.55
CA ILE A 196 21.48 8.62 -0.68
C ILE A 196 20.88 8.43 0.72
N SER A 197 20.23 9.44 1.28
CA SER A 197 19.51 9.34 2.56
C SER A 197 18.45 8.24 2.52
N THR A 198 17.73 8.12 1.40
CA THR A 198 16.72 7.06 1.20
C THR A 198 17.38 5.68 1.14
N ILE A 199 18.58 5.54 0.55
CA ILE A 199 19.36 4.29 0.61
C ILE A 199 19.73 3.95 2.05
N ILE A 200 20.28 4.92 2.80
CA ILE A 200 20.70 4.70 4.20
C ILE A 200 19.49 4.27 5.05
N GLY A 201 18.36 4.96 4.95
CA GLY A 201 17.13 4.60 5.65
C GLY A 201 16.61 3.21 5.27
N SER A 202 16.65 2.86 3.97
CA SER A 202 16.23 1.54 3.48
C SER A 202 17.17 0.43 3.93
N LEU A 203 18.48 0.66 3.97
CA LEU A 203 19.48 -0.25 4.54
C LEU A 203 19.25 -0.47 6.03
N CYS A 204 18.96 0.61 6.77
CA CYS A 204 18.62 0.51 8.19
C CYS A 204 17.37 -0.35 8.42
N THR A 205 16.29 -0.10 7.66
CA THR A 205 15.06 -0.90 7.71
C THR A 205 15.34 -2.37 7.40
N LEU A 206 16.06 -2.66 6.32
CA LEU A 206 16.43 -4.02 5.93
C LEU A 206 17.29 -4.70 6.99
N GLY A 207 18.31 -4.00 7.50
CA GLY A 207 19.21 -4.50 8.54
C GLY A 207 18.48 -4.89 9.83
N ILE A 208 17.57 -4.01 10.31
CA ILE A 208 16.75 -4.28 11.49
C ILE A 208 15.80 -5.46 11.23
N THR A 209 15.18 -5.52 10.05
CA THR A 209 14.29 -6.64 9.68
C THR A 209 15.05 -7.96 9.67
N VAL A 210 16.23 -8.02 9.05
CA VAL A 210 17.10 -9.21 9.03
C VAL A 210 17.55 -9.59 10.44
N TRP A 211 17.93 -8.61 11.26
CA TRP A 211 18.34 -8.85 12.65
C TRP A 211 17.20 -9.47 13.48
N ILE A 212 15.97 -8.94 13.39
CA ILE A 212 14.80 -9.52 14.09
C ILE A 212 14.55 -10.95 13.62
N MET A 213 14.55 -11.19 12.30
CA MET A 213 14.32 -12.52 11.75
C MET A 213 15.41 -13.52 12.12
N LYS A 214 16.67 -13.07 12.23
CA LYS A 214 17.77 -13.90 12.70
C LYS A 214 17.58 -14.31 14.17
N GLN A 215 17.19 -13.37 15.03
CA GLN A 215 16.90 -13.67 16.44
C GLN A 215 15.74 -14.66 16.61
N GLU A 216 14.74 -14.61 15.73
CA GLU A 216 13.60 -15.52 15.73
C GLU A 216 13.92 -16.88 15.04
N GLY A 217 15.18 -17.08 14.59
CA GLY A 217 15.66 -18.34 14.03
C GLY A 217 15.14 -18.65 12.62
N TYR A 218 14.70 -17.65 11.85
CA TYR A 218 14.25 -17.88 10.48
C TYR A 218 15.39 -18.23 9.51
N PHE A 219 16.64 -17.88 9.84
CA PHE A 219 17.82 -18.10 9.00
C PHE A 219 18.73 -19.23 9.51
N SER A 220 18.26 -20.10 10.41
CA SER A 220 19.06 -21.21 10.95
C SER A 220 19.66 -22.11 9.87
N ASP A 221 18.93 -22.30 8.75
CA ASP A 221 19.29 -23.21 7.66
C ASP A 221 19.75 -22.47 6.39
N GLY A 222 20.16 -21.21 6.53
CA GLY A 222 20.54 -20.34 5.43
C GLY A 222 19.40 -19.47 4.90
N LEU A 223 19.70 -18.63 3.91
CA LEU A 223 18.74 -17.67 3.33
C LEU A 223 18.21 -18.09 1.96
N LEU A 224 18.94 -18.92 1.23
CA LEU A 224 18.62 -19.26 -0.16
C LEU A 224 18.28 -20.76 -0.27
N GLN A 225 17.26 -21.05 -1.06
CA GLN A 225 16.86 -22.40 -1.43
C GLN A 225 16.16 -22.38 -2.77
N LEU A 226 16.54 -23.31 -3.67
CA LEU A 226 15.88 -23.45 -4.96
C LEU A 226 14.41 -23.86 -4.78
N PRO A 227 13.49 -23.29 -5.58
CA PRO A 227 12.08 -23.60 -5.51
C PRO A 227 11.80 -25.01 -6.04
N ASP A 228 10.93 -25.73 -5.36
CA ASP A 228 10.42 -27.02 -5.81
C ASP A 228 9.04 -26.89 -6.52
N LYS A 229 8.51 -28.03 -6.99
CA LYS A 229 7.19 -28.04 -7.66
C LYS A 229 6.04 -27.64 -6.73
N ILE A 230 6.17 -27.91 -5.42
CA ILE A 230 5.16 -27.57 -4.42
C ILE A 230 5.11 -26.06 -4.25
N PHE A 231 6.29 -25.42 -4.17
CA PHE A 231 6.39 -23.97 -4.10
C PHE A 231 5.66 -23.30 -5.28
N TRP A 232 5.94 -23.69 -6.51
CA TRP A 232 5.32 -23.09 -7.69
C TRP A 232 3.80 -23.28 -7.70
N ARG A 233 3.32 -24.46 -7.32
CA ARG A 233 1.89 -24.76 -7.26
C ARG A 233 1.15 -23.93 -6.21
N GLU A 234 1.78 -23.63 -5.06
CA GLU A 234 1.18 -22.83 -4.00
C GLU A 234 1.37 -21.33 -4.24
N PHE A 235 2.55 -20.90 -4.68
CA PHE A 235 2.94 -19.50 -4.76
C PHE A 235 2.35 -18.77 -5.97
N MET A 236 2.41 -19.35 -7.17
CA MET A 236 2.01 -18.68 -8.39
C MET A 236 0.52 -18.29 -8.45
N PRO A 237 -0.44 -19.13 -8.03
CA PRO A 237 -1.85 -18.72 -8.01
C PRO A 237 -2.11 -17.55 -7.06
N VAL A 238 -1.46 -17.53 -5.89
CA VAL A 238 -1.62 -16.45 -4.91
C VAL A 238 -0.96 -15.17 -5.40
N PHE A 239 0.30 -15.26 -5.87
CA PHE A 239 1.01 -14.14 -6.45
C PHE A 239 0.28 -13.57 -7.68
N GLY A 240 -0.12 -14.42 -8.63
CA GLY A 240 -0.83 -14.02 -9.83
C GLY A 240 -2.16 -13.33 -9.53
N GLY A 241 -2.91 -13.82 -8.54
CA GLY A 241 -4.15 -13.17 -8.10
C GLY A 241 -3.91 -11.77 -7.53
N VAL A 242 -2.94 -11.62 -6.61
CA VAL A 242 -2.62 -10.31 -6.01
C VAL A 242 -1.99 -9.36 -7.05
N PHE A 243 -1.10 -9.86 -7.89
CA PHE A 243 -0.46 -9.05 -8.94
C PHE A 243 -1.48 -8.54 -9.97
N SER A 244 -2.40 -9.40 -10.42
CA SER A 244 -3.49 -9.00 -11.32
C SER A 244 -4.40 -7.97 -10.69
N GLU A 245 -4.73 -8.11 -9.40
CA GLU A 245 -5.52 -7.12 -8.67
C GLU A 245 -4.84 -5.76 -8.62
N LEU A 246 -3.59 -5.70 -8.13
CA LEU A 246 -2.86 -4.45 -7.99
C LEU A 246 -2.52 -3.81 -9.35
N GLY A 247 -2.22 -4.62 -10.36
CA GLY A 247 -2.00 -4.16 -11.73
C GLY A 247 -3.27 -3.55 -12.35
N ALA A 248 -4.38 -4.24 -12.22
CA ALA A 248 -5.69 -3.75 -12.67
C ALA A 248 -6.06 -2.42 -12.01
N GLU A 249 -5.84 -2.33 -10.70
CA GLU A 249 -6.05 -1.08 -9.95
C GLU A 249 -5.22 0.06 -10.52
N ARG A 250 -3.94 -0.16 -10.83
CA ARG A 250 -3.06 0.87 -11.43
C ARG A 250 -3.56 1.34 -12.78
N ILE A 251 -3.98 0.43 -13.66
CA ILE A 251 -4.53 0.79 -14.99
C ILE A 251 -5.80 1.63 -14.83
N GLY A 252 -6.73 1.19 -13.98
CA GLY A 252 -7.98 1.93 -13.73
C GLY A 252 -7.74 3.33 -13.14
N MET A 253 -6.78 3.45 -12.22
CA MET A 253 -6.41 4.74 -11.61
C MET A 253 -5.73 5.68 -12.60
N LEU A 254 -4.91 5.17 -13.53
CA LEU A 254 -4.32 5.99 -14.60
C LEU A 254 -5.40 6.56 -15.51
N ALA A 255 -6.35 5.75 -15.96
CA ALA A 255 -7.47 6.20 -16.81
C ALA A 255 -8.33 7.24 -16.08
N TYR A 256 -8.65 6.98 -14.81
CA TYR A 256 -9.39 7.90 -13.94
C TYR A 256 -8.65 9.23 -13.75
N GLY A 257 -7.36 9.19 -13.42
CA GLY A 257 -6.53 10.38 -13.22
C GLY A 257 -6.40 11.23 -14.51
N TRP A 258 -6.30 10.57 -15.67
CA TRP A 258 -6.27 11.27 -16.95
C TRP A 258 -7.58 12.05 -17.25
N MET A 259 -8.74 11.46 -16.94
CA MET A 259 -10.02 12.14 -17.11
C MET A 259 -10.21 13.30 -16.14
N THR A 260 -9.79 13.13 -14.89
CA THR A 260 -9.88 14.20 -13.87
C THR A 260 -8.95 15.37 -14.19
N ALA A 261 -7.75 15.10 -14.72
CA ALA A 261 -6.82 16.15 -15.14
C ALA A 261 -7.38 17.03 -16.26
N ARG A 262 -8.28 16.52 -17.12
CA ARG A 262 -8.94 17.27 -18.19
C ARG A 262 -10.06 18.19 -17.73
N LEU A 263 -10.45 18.15 -16.46
CA LEU A 263 -11.43 19.09 -15.90
C LEU A 263 -10.89 20.54 -15.76
N GLY A 264 -9.60 20.73 -15.94
CA GLY A 264 -8.92 22.01 -15.80
C GLY A 264 -8.10 22.11 -14.52
N THR A 265 -7.28 23.17 -14.42
CA THR A 265 -6.25 23.30 -13.36
C THR A 265 -6.86 23.39 -11.97
N LEU A 266 -7.86 24.23 -11.75
CA LEU A 266 -8.48 24.40 -10.43
C LEU A 266 -9.25 23.15 -9.97
N PRO A 267 -10.15 22.52 -10.77
CA PRO A 267 -10.80 21.29 -10.39
C PRO A 267 -9.81 20.13 -10.12
N TYR A 268 -8.74 20.02 -10.90
CA TYR A 268 -7.73 18.99 -10.71
C TYR A 268 -6.92 19.20 -9.43
N ALA A 269 -6.57 20.45 -9.10
CA ALA A 269 -5.89 20.78 -7.84
C ALA A 269 -6.77 20.42 -6.63
N VAL A 270 -8.07 20.81 -6.66
CA VAL A 270 -9.03 20.45 -5.61
C VAL A 270 -9.19 18.93 -5.51
N HIS A 271 -9.31 18.23 -6.66
CA HIS A 271 -9.36 16.76 -6.68
C HIS A 271 -8.14 16.12 -6.01
N SER A 272 -6.94 16.61 -6.30
CA SER A 272 -5.68 16.09 -5.75
C SER A 272 -5.61 16.27 -4.23
N ILE A 273 -6.04 17.42 -3.72
CA ILE A 273 -6.13 17.68 -2.27
C ILE A 273 -7.13 16.72 -1.62
N CYS A 274 -8.34 16.62 -2.19
CA CYS A 274 -9.39 15.72 -1.70
C CYS A 274 -8.94 14.25 -1.70
N TYR A 275 -8.17 13.84 -2.72
CA TYR A 275 -7.61 12.49 -2.81
C TYR A 275 -6.61 12.23 -1.68
N ASN A 276 -5.68 13.16 -1.41
CA ASN A 276 -4.75 13.06 -0.27
C ASN A 276 -5.49 12.97 1.08
N ILE A 277 -6.55 13.75 1.26
CA ILE A 277 -7.38 13.70 2.47
C ILE A 277 -8.02 12.31 2.64
N CYS A 278 -8.54 11.73 1.56
CA CYS A 278 -9.12 10.38 1.54
C CYS A 278 -8.08 9.30 1.87
N ASP A 279 -6.84 9.44 1.37
CA ASP A 279 -5.75 8.48 1.56
C ASP A 279 -5.35 8.33 3.03
N PHE A 280 -5.45 9.35 3.88
CA PHE A 280 -5.23 9.20 5.32
C PHE A 280 -6.19 8.19 5.95
N SER A 281 -7.47 8.25 5.59
CA SER A 281 -8.46 7.27 6.05
C SER A 281 -8.18 5.87 5.49
N TYR A 282 -7.82 5.80 4.20
CA TYR A 282 -7.45 4.56 3.54
C TYR A 282 -6.29 3.86 4.23
N ASP A 283 -5.18 4.55 4.46
CA ASP A 283 -3.96 3.98 5.04
C ASP A 283 -4.19 3.47 6.46
N PHE A 284 -4.98 4.20 7.27
CA PHE A 284 -5.35 3.76 8.60
C PHE A 284 -6.17 2.46 8.57
N ILE A 285 -7.22 2.41 7.77
CA ILE A 285 -8.09 1.23 7.66
C ILE A 285 -7.36 0.06 6.98
N PHE A 286 -6.40 0.33 6.11
CA PHE A 286 -5.59 -0.68 5.44
C PHE A 286 -4.80 -1.55 6.43
N GLY A 287 -4.35 -0.99 7.56
CA GLY A 287 -3.75 -1.76 8.66
C GLY A 287 -4.71 -2.81 9.23
N PHE A 288 -5.99 -2.48 9.37
CA PHE A 288 -7.03 -3.42 9.79
C PHE A 288 -7.32 -4.48 8.70
N GLY A 289 -7.24 -4.10 7.43
CA GLY A 289 -7.29 -5.04 6.30
C GLY A 289 -6.16 -6.08 6.34
N LYS A 290 -4.93 -5.64 6.65
CA LYS A 290 -3.78 -6.55 6.85
C LYS A 290 -4.05 -7.54 7.99
N ALA A 291 -4.60 -7.09 9.12
CA ALA A 291 -4.94 -7.97 10.24
C ALA A 291 -6.01 -9.02 9.85
N ASN A 292 -7.01 -8.62 9.09
CA ASN A 292 -8.02 -9.56 8.58
C ASN A 292 -7.39 -10.60 7.63
N MET A 293 -6.48 -10.20 6.75
CA MET A 293 -5.77 -11.10 5.84
C MET A 293 -4.96 -12.13 6.63
N VAL A 294 -4.22 -11.68 7.64
CA VAL A 294 -3.38 -12.56 8.48
C VAL A 294 -4.24 -13.54 9.27
N LEU A 295 -5.25 -13.05 10.00
CA LEU A 295 -6.07 -13.91 10.86
C LEU A 295 -6.94 -14.87 10.05
N ALA A 296 -7.51 -14.42 8.92
CA ALA A 296 -8.26 -15.31 8.03
C ALA A 296 -7.36 -16.43 7.47
N GLY A 297 -6.11 -16.10 7.09
CA GLY A 297 -5.13 -17.08 6.63
C GLY A 297 -4.72 -18.07 7.72
N GLN A 298 -4.47 -17.60 8.95
CA GLN A 298 -4.15 -18.44 10.09
C GLN A 298 -5.31 -19.39 10.45
N MET A 299 -6.55 -18.90 10.46
CA MET A 299 -7.71 -19.74 10.76
C MET A 299 -8.01 -20.72 9.63
N ARG A 300 -7.76 -20.35 8.37
CA ARG A 300 -7.81 -21.29 7.24
C ARG A 300 -6.80 -22.40 7.40
N GLY A 301 -5.56 -22.07 7.74
CA GLY A 301 -4.50 -23.06 7.99
C GLY A 301 -4.81 -23.99 9.17
N ALA A 302 -5.39 -23.44 10.23
CA ALA A 302 -5.83 -24.22 11.40
C ALA A 302 -7.10 -25.04 11.16
N ALA A 303 -7.73 -24.91 10.00
CA ALA A 303 -9.05 -25.51 9.70
C ALA A 303 -10.14 -25.11 10.73
N ASP A 304 -10.02 -23.93 11.35
CA ASP A 304 -10.94 -23.45 12.38
C ASP A 304 -11.95 -22.44 11.80
N TYR A 305 -13.02 -22.95 11.23
CA TYR A 305 -14.11 -22.15 10.67
C TYR A 305 -14.83 -21.32 11.74
N THR A 306 -14.96 -21.83 12.97
CA THR A 306 -15.68 -21.15 14.05
C THR A 306 -14.97 -19.86 14.44
N THR A 307 -13.67 -19.94 14.66
CA THR A 307 -12.83 -18.76 14.98
C THR A 307 -12.71 -17.84 13.76
N TRP A 308 -12.62 -18.38 12.53
CA TRP A 308 -12.64 -17.59 11.31
C TRP A 308 -13.91 -16.73 11.22
N LYS A 309 -15.11 -17.33 11.50
CA LYS A 309 -16.37 -16.59 11.52
C LYS A 309 -16.38 -15.46 12.56
N ARG A 310 -15.80 -15.69 13.74
CA ARG A 310 -15.65 -14.66 14.78
C ARG A 310 -14.67 -13.55 14.34
N CYS A 311 -13.52 -13.89 13.76
CA CYS A 311 -12.58 -12.92 13.20
C CYS A 311 -13.23 -12.04 12.13
N ARG A 312 -13.99 -12.65 11.20
CA ARG A 312 -14.79 -11.93 10.20
C ARG A 312 -15.74 -10.91 10.84
N SER A 313 -16.49 -11.33 11.87
CA SER A 313 -17.43 -10.44 12.57
C SER A 313 -16.70 -9.27 13.27
N ILE A 314 -15.56 -9.53 13.89
CA ILE A 314 -14.71 -8.47 14.51
C ILE A 314 -14.25 -7.50 13.42
N GLY A 315 -13.73 -8.01 12.30
CA GLY A 315 -13.29 -7.21 11.17
C GLY A 315 -14.39 -6.31 10.62
N PHE A 316 -15.61 -6.85 10.41
CA PHE A 316 -16.75 -6.07 9.94
C PHE A 316 -17.15 -4.95 10.92
N LYS A 317 -17.18 -5.23 12.23
CA LYS A 317 -17.52 -4.23 13.25
C LYS A 317 -16.48 -3.09 13.27
N TRP A 318 -15.19 -3.42 13.31
CA TRP A 318 -14.12 -2.42 13.27
C TRP A 318 -14.11 -1.68 11.93
N GLY A 319 -14.24 -2.38 10.80
CA GLY A 319 -14.30 -1.77 9.48
C GLY A 319 -15.43 -0.76 9.35
N LEU A 320 -16.65 -1.13 9.74
CA LEU A 320 -17.80 -0.23 9.70
C LEU A 320 -17.62 0.95 10.68
N GLY A 321 -17.20 0.68 11.92
CA GLY A 321 -16.99 1.73 12.91
C GLY A 321 -15.96 2.77 12.48
N LEU A 322 -14.81 2.30 11.95
CA LEU A 322 -13.75 3.20 11.45
C LEU A 322 -14.19 3.96 10.20
N SER A 323 -14.90 3.32 9.28
CA SER A 323 -15.40 3.96 8.07
C SER A 323 -16.42 5.06 8.38
N VAL A 324 -17.35 4.79 9.31
CA VAL A 324 -18.32 5.80 9.78
C VAL A 324 -17.63 6.91 10.52
N ALA A 325 -16.66 6.61 11.39
CA ALA A 325 -15.87 7.63 12.08
C ALA A 325 -15.10 8.51 11.09
N SER A 326 -14.48 7.92 10.07
CA SER A 326 -13.81 8.66 8.99
C SER A 326 -14.78 9.57 8.24
N PHE A 327 -15.97 9.07 7.88
CA PHE A 327 -17.01 9.89 7.26
C PHE A 327 -17.38 11.10 8.13
N ILE A 328 -17.67 10.87 9.40
CA ILE A 328 -18.08 11.94 10.34
C ILE A 328 -16.96 12.98 10.48
N ILE A 329 -15.71 12.54 10.71
CA ILE A 329 -14.57 13.44 10.90
C ILE A 329 -14.32 14.25 9.63
N LEU A 330 -14.23 13.61 8.47
CA LEU A 330 -13.93 14.28 7.21
C LEU A 330 -15.05 15.23 6.79
N TYR A 331 -16.31 14.88 7.01
CA TYR A 331 -17.43 15.74 6.65
C TYR A 331 -17.63 16.88 7.65
N ALA A 332 -17.56 16.62 8.95
CA ALA A 332 -17.72 17.67 9.98
C ALA A 332 -16.57 18.68 9.96
N ALA A 333 -15.34 18.22 9.74
CA ALA A 333 -14.15 19.06 9.72
C ALA A 333 -13.68 19.40 8.26
N ARG A 334 -14.54 19.29 7.25
CA ARG A 334 -14.17 19.42 5.83
C ARG A 334 -13.49 20.76 5.50
N VAL A 335 -14.01 21.86 6.02
CA VAL A 335 -13.45 23.19 5.76
C VAL A 335 -12.08 23.37 6.40
N PRO A 336 -11.91 23.16 7.74
CA PRO A 336 -10.59 23.28 8.36
C PRO A 336 -9.57 22.28 7.82
N ILE A 337 -9.96 21.05 7.47
CA ILE A 337 -9.04 20.08 6.87
C ILE A 337 -8.56 20.55 5.49
N PHE A 338 -9.47 21.01 4.63
CA PHE A 338 -9.10 21.48 3.30
C PHE A 338 -8.27 22.76 3.36
N SER A 339 -8.57 23.69 4.28
CA SER A 339 -7.86 24.97 4.44
C SER A 339 -6.38 24.82 4.85
N VAL A 340 -6.00 23.66 5.41
CA VAL A 340 -4.58 23.34 5.66
C VAL A 340 -3.79 23.22 4.35
N TYR A 341 -4.43 22.78 3.27
CA TYR A 341 -3.81 22.60 1.96
C TYR A 341 -3.92 23.84 1.07
N SER A 342 -5.04 24.54 1.12
CA SER A 342 -5.28 25.71 0.29
C SER A 342 -6.20 26.72 0.98
N GLN A 343 -5.83 28.00 0.91
CA GLN A 343 -6.63 29.14 1.38
C GLN A 343 -7.29 29.91 0.22
N ASP A 344 -7.14 29.44 -1.00
CA ASP A 344 -7.78 30.02 -2.17
C ASP A 344 -9.31 29.91 -2.08
N ALA A 345 -10.01 31.05 -2.17
CA ALA A 345 -11.45 31.10 -1.98
C ALA A 345 -12.22 30.30 -3.05
N GLN A 346 -11.72 30.22 -4.29
CA GLN A 346 -12.36 29.46 -5.35
C GLN A 346 -12.15 27.96 -5.13
N ALA A 347 -10.95 27.56 -4.68
CA ALA A 347 -10.66 26.17 -4.33
C ALA A 347 -11.50 25.70 -3.12
N LEU A 348 -11.64 26.53 -2.09
CA LEU A 348 -12.50 26.27 -0.93
C LEU A 348 -13.96 26.09 -1.33
N ALA A 349 -14.54 27.04 -2.10
CA ALA A 349 -15.91 26.93 -2.56
C ALA A 349 -16.16 25.68 -3.42
N LEU A 350 -15.22 25.33 -4.30
CA LEU A 350 -15.32 24.11 -5.11
C LEU A 350 -15.19 22.84 -4.24
N SER A 351 -14.34 22.87 -3.21
CA SER A 351 -14.17 21.72 -2.30
C SER A 351 -15.47 21.40 -1.54
N GLU A 352 -16.25 22.39 -1.15
CA GLU A 352 -17.52 22.18 -0.44
C GLU A 352 -18.50 21.33 -1.25
N THR A 353 -18.52 21.47 -2.57
CA THR A 353 -19.38 20.67 -3.47
C THR A 353 -19.01 19.20 -3.52
N VAL A 354 -17.75 18.89 -3.24
CA VAL A 354 -17.15 17.55 -3.42
C VAL A 354 -16.92 16.83 -2.10
N MET A 355 -16.64 17.55 -1.00
CA MET A 355 -16.22 16.94 0.27
C MET A 355 -17.24 15.99 0.89
N PHE A 356 -18.55 16.16 0.56
CA PHE A 356 -19.53 15.14 0.93
C PHE A 356 -19.21 13.78 0.30
N TRP A 357 -18.91 13.75 -1.01
CA TRP A 357 -18.58 12.53 -1.73
C TRP A 357 -17.25 11.94 -1.29
N VAL A 358 -16.25 12.79 -1.01
CA VAL A 358 -14.95 12.39 -0.45
C VAL A 358 -15.13 11.66 0.88
N ALA A 359 -15.94 12.22 1.77
CA ALA A 359 -16.25 11.57 3.04
C ALA A 359 -17.10 10.29 2.82
N ALA A 360 -18.12 10.33 1.97
CA ALA A 360 -19.01 9.22 1.70
C ALA A 360 -18.28 7.99 1.14
N VAL A 361 -17.28 8.19 0.28
CA VAL A 361 -16.43 7.10 -0.27
C VAL A 361 -15.76 6.31 0.84
N CYS A 362 -15.39 6.92 1.98
CA CYS A 362 -14.71 6.22 3.08
C CYS A 362 -15.53 5.07 3.65
N ILE A 363 -16.86 5.13 3.59
CA ILE A 363 -17.73 4.06 4.12
C ILE A 363 -17.57 2.76 3.31
N PRO A 364 -17.89 2.72 2.01
CA PRO A 364 -17.73 1.49 1.23
C PRO A 364 -16.25 1.12 1.03
N GLN A 365 -15.33 2.10 0.96
CA GLN A 365 -13.90 1.85 0.82
C GLN A 365 -13.33 1.08 2.01
N GLY A 366 -13.62 1.51 3.24
CA GLY A 366 -13.12 0.81 4.41
C GLY A 366 -13.68 -0.61 4.53
N HIS A 367 -14.96 -0.80 4.20
CA HIS A 367 -15.55 -2.14 4.17
C HIS A 367 -14.95 -3.02 3.07
N THR A 368 -14.65 -2.46 1.91
CA THR A 368 -13.94 -3.13 0.81
C THR A 368 -12.55 -3.60 1.24
N ILE A 369 -11.77 -2.76 1.93
CA ILE A 369 -10.44 -3.10 2.44
C ILE A 369 -10.50 -4.31 3.39
N ILE A 370 -11.44 -4.30 4.33
CA ILE A 370 -11.64 -5.37 5.30
C ILE A 370 -12.03 -6.68 4.61
N THR A 371 -13.03 -6.64 3.73
CA THR A 371 -13.53 -7.82 3.03
C THR A 371 -12.52 -8.39 2.04
N ALA A 372 -11.77 -7.55 1.33
CA ALA A 372 -10.64 -7.97 0.51
C ALA A 372 -9.57 -8.69 1.34
N GLY A 373 -9.23 -8.15 2.52
CA GLY A 373 -8.31 -8.80 3.46
C GLY A 373 -8.78 -10.20 3.85
N ILE A 374 -10.05 -10.35 4.24
CA ILE A 374 -10.65 -11.66 4.58
C ILE A 374 -10.57 -12.63 3.39
N LEU A 375 -10.94 -12.19 2.19
CA LEU A 375 -10.91 -13.03 0.99
C LEU A 375 -9.49 -13.48 0.64
N ARG A 376 -8.52 -12.56 0.63
CA ARG A 376 -7.12 -12.89 0.34
C ARG A 376 -6.56 -13.91 1.36
N GLY A 377 -6.78 -13.67 2.66
CA GLY A 377 -6.39 -14.61 3.71
C GLY A 377 -7.08 -15.97 3.59
N SER A 378 -8.32 -16.00 3.14
CA SER A 378 -9.09 -17.24 2.89
C SER A 378 -8.70 -17.92 1.55
N GLY A 379 -7.67 -17.44 0.84
CA GLY A 379 -7.19 -18.02 -0.41
C GLY A 379 -8.00 -17.65 -1.65
N GLN A 380 -8.97 -16.74 -1.55
CA GLN A 380 -9.85 -16.31 -2.64
C GLN A 380 -9.25 -15.11 -3.42
N THR A 381 -7.92 -15.10 -3.66
CA THR A 381 -7.20 -13.99 -4.31
C THR A 381 -7.66 -13.76 -5.75
N THR A 382 -7.96 -14.83 -6.50
CA THR A 382 -8.51 -14.73 -7.87
C THR A 382 -9.86 -14.02 -7.91
N ALA A 383 -10.75 -14.29 -6.93
CA ALA A 383 -12.03 -13.61 -6.88
C ALA A 383 -11.86 -12.11 -6.62
N VAL A 384 -10.95 -11.73 -5.73
CA VAL A 384 -10.62 -10.31 -5.47
C VAL A 384 -10.08 -9.65 -6.74
N ALA A 385 -9.16 -10.33 -7.47
CA ALA A 385 -8.60 -9.83 -8.72
C ALA A 385 -9.67 -9.60 -9.79
N VAL A 386 -10.57 -10.57 -10.02
CA VAL A 386 -11.62 -10.46 -11.04
C VAL A 386 -12.59 -9.33 -10.74
N TYR A 387 -13.09 -9.23 -9.50
CA TYR A 387 -14.01 -8.15 -9.14
C TYR A 387 -13.32 -6.78 -9.21
N SER A 388 -12.07 -6.68 -8.76
CA SER A 388 -11.29 -5.42 -8.87
C SER A 388 -11.05 -5.04 -10.33
N PHE A 389 -10.69 -5.99 -11.19
CA PHE A 389 -10.50 -5.73 -12.62
C PHE A 389 -11.78 -5.17 -13.27
N VAL A 390 -12.93 -5.84 -13.08
CA VAL A 390 -14.18 -5.39 -13.67
C VAL A 390 -14.60 -4.02 -13.14
N LEU A 391 -14.52 -3.81 -11.83
CA LEU A 391 -15.08 -2.62 -11.20
C LEU A 391 -14.13 -1.42 -11.27
N ILE A 392 -12.81 -1.60 -11.09
CA ILE A 392 -11.85 -0.47 -11.09
C ILE A 392 -11.34 -0.19 -12.50
N THR A 393 -10.98 -1.22 -13.27
CA THR A 393 -10.32 -1.02 -14.57
C THR A 393 -11.32 -0.74 -15.69
N ILE A 394 -12.53 -1.29 -15.61
CA ILE A 394 -13.54 -1.12 -16.65
C ILE A 394 -14.65 -0.17 -16.20
N LEU A 395 -15.34 -0.49 -15.11
CA LEU A 395 -16.57 0.22 -14.75
C LEU A 395 -16.28 1.64 -14.24
N ARG A 396 -15.28 1.85 -13.39
CA ARG A 396 -14.93 3.18 -12.86
C ARG A 396 -14.61 4.17 -13.99
N PRO A 397 -13.71 3.90 -14.95
CA PRO A 397 -13.46 4.81 -16.07
C PRO A 397 -14.70 5.09 -16.91
N LEU A 398 -15.52 4.06 -17.21
CA LEU A 398 -16.77 4.24 -17.97
C LEU A 398 -17.76 5.15 -17.25
N MET A 399 -17.99 4.91 -15.96
CA MET A 399 -18.84 5.78 -15.15
C MET A 399 -18.27 7.20 -15.02
N THR A 400 -16.94 7.32 -14.86
CA THR A 400 -16.28 8.63 -14.79
C THR A 400 -16.48 9.41 -16.08
N ALA A 401 -16.29 8.77 -17.24
CA ALA A 401 -16.56 9.37 -18.53
C ALA A 401 -18.04 9.79 -18.67
N PHE A 402 -18.97 8.94 -18.25
CA PHE A 402 -20.41 9.23 -18.29
C PHE A 402 -20.76 10.44 -17.41
N PHE A 403 -20.32 10.48 -16.15
CA PHE A 403 -20.69 11.56 -15.24
C PHE A 403 -19.96 12.89 -15.55
N ILE A 404 -18.70 12.83 -16.03
CA ILE A 404 -17.95 14.04 -16.39
C ILE A 404 -18.43 14.61 -17.73
N TYR A 405 -18.49 13.78 -18.79
CA TYR A 405 -18.69 14.30 -20.15
C TYR A 405 -20.14 14.32 -20.57
N TYR A 406 -20.94 13.33 -20.17
CA TYR A 406 -22.37 13.27 -20.54
C TYR A 406 -23.24 14.04 -19.56
N CYS A 407 -23.13 13.74 -18.24
CA CYS A 407 -23.90 14.44 -17.21
C CYS A 407 -23.34 15.84 -16.85
N LYS A 408 -22.12 16.16 -17.28
CA LYS A 408 -21.44 17.46 -17.06
C LYS A 408 -21.34 17.85 -15.58
N LEU A 409 -21.15 16.89 -14.68
CA LEU A 409 -21.07 17.12 -13.23
C LEU A 409 -19.70 17.65 -12.75
N GLY A 410 -18.79 17.98 -13.67
CA GLY A 410 -17.46 18.50 -13.32
C GLY A 410 -16.71 17.58 -12.35
N ILE A 411 -16.14 18.16 -11.29
CA ILE A 411 -15.36 17.42 -10.28
C ILE A 411 -16.21 16.40 -9.49
N VAL A 412 -17.49 16.67 -9.25
CA VAL A 412 -18.42 15.72 -8.61
C VAL A 412 -18.55 14.45 -9.46
N GLY A 413 -18.53 14.61 -10.81
CA GLY A 413 -18.53 13.51 -11.77
C GLY A 413 -17.31 12.59 -11.68
N ALA A 414 -16.25 12.99 -10.98
CA ALA A 414 -15.13 12.11 -10.64
C ALA A 414 -15.39 11.29 -9.36
N TRP A 415 -15.97 11.88 -8.33
CA TRP A 415 -16.12 11.27 -7.02
C TRP A 415 -17.34 10.34 -6.90
N VAL A 416 -18.44 10.63 -7.62
CA VAL A 416 -19.62 9.76 -7.68
C VAL A 416 -19.28 8.36 -8.22
N PRO A 417 -18.56 8.19 -9.34
CA PRO A 417 -18.09 6.90 -9.81
C PRO A 417 -17.21 6.17 -8.80
N MET A 418 -16.35 6.89 -8.08
CA MET A 418 -15.50 6.31 -7.04
C MET A 418 -16.33 5.77 -5.87
N PHE A 419 -17.38 6.47 -5.46
CA PHE A 419 -18.33 5.99 -4.45
C PHE A 419 -19.08 4.75 -4.94
N LEU A 420 -19.58 4.76 -6.18
CA LEU A 420 -20.35 3.66 -6.75
C LEU A 420 -19.51 2.39 -6.92
N ASP A 421 -18.29 2.49 -7.44
CA ASP A 421 -17.44 1.32 -7.63
C ASP A 421 -17.00 0.71 -6.29
N GLN A 422 -16.66 1.55 -5.30
CA GLN A 422 -16.32 1.09 -3.96
C GLN A 422 -17.54 0.40 -3.30
N SER A 423 -18.75 0.94 -3.50
CA SER A 423 -19.99 0.34 -3.00
C SER A 423 -20.25 -1.02 -3.65
N LEU A 424 -20.11 -1.11 -4.98
CA LEU A 424 -20.29 -2.36 -5.71
C LEU A 424 -19.25 -3.41 -5.31
N ARG A 425 -17.97 -3.01 -5.17
CA ARG A 425 -16.93 -3.92 -4.67
C ARG A 425 -17.21 -4.40 -3.27
N SER A 426 -17.60 -3.50 -2.38
CA SER A 426 -17.99 -3.84 -1.01
C SER A 426 -19.10 -4.91 -1.00
N LEU A 427 -20.12 -4.75 -1.83
CA LEU A 427 -21.22 -5.71 -1.97
C LEU A 427 -20.75 -7.06 -2.55
N CYS A 428 -19.99 -7.04 -3.66
CA CYS A 428 -19.44 -8.24 -4.29
C CYS A 428 -18.54 -9.04 -3.35
N PHE A 429 -17.64 -8.34 -2.65
CA PHE A 429 -16.73 -9.00 -1.71
C PHE A 429 -17.48 -9.55 -0.50
N THR A 430 -18.42 -8.79 0.06
CA THR A 430 -19.28 -9.27 1.16
C THR A 430 -20.07 -10.49 0.76
N TRP A 431 -20.71 -10.47 -0.41
CA TRP A 431 -21.42 -11.61 -0.93
C TRP A 431 -20.53 -12.85 -1.08
N LYS A 432 -19.29 -12.67 -1.60
CA LYS A 432 -18.33 -13.76 -1.72
C LYS A 432 -17.88 -14.29 -0.35
N VAL A 433 -17.60 -13.40 0.63
CA VAL A 433 -17.26 -13.79 2.01
C VAL A 433 -18.41 -14.56 2.67
N MET A 434 -19.67 -14.15 2.46
CA MET A 434 -20.83 -14.81 3.04
C MET A 434 -21.13 -16.18 2.42
N ARG A 435 -20.60 -16.47 1.22
CA ARG A 435 -20.67 -17.79 0.60
C ARG A 435 -19.73 -18.82 1.22
N ILE A 436 -18.76 -18.41 2.03
CA ILE A 436 -17.95 -19.33 2.83
C ILE A 436 -18.79 -19.76 4.04
N ARG A 437 -19.52 -20.86 3.89
CA ARG A 437 -20.53 -21.31 4.87
C ARG A 437 -20.05 -22.42 5.79
N GLY A 438 -18.89 -23.00 5.51
CA GLY A 438 -18.33 -24.10 6.28
C GLY A 438 -16.85 -24.33 6.02
N LEU A 439 -16.29 -25.33 6.72
CA LEU A 439 -14.89 -25.69 6.61
C LEU A 439 -14.48 -26.07 5.18
N LYS A 440 -15.36 -26.82 4.46
CA LYS A 440 -15.07 -27.21 3.06
C LYS A 440 -14.89 -26.01 2.15
N ASP A 441 -15.69 -24.95 2.34
CA ASP A 441 -15.59 -23.73 1.53
C ASP A 441 -14.37 -22.88 1.92
N LEU A 442 -13.94 -22.97 3.17
CA LEU A 442 -12.78 -22.22 3.68
C LEU A 442 -11.45 -22.82 3.19
N ILE A 443 -11.38 -24.15 3.03
CA ILE A 443 -10.15 -24.87 2.64
C ILE A 443 -9.99 -24.93 1.11
N LYS A 444 -11.08 -24.86 0.34
CA LYS A 444 -11.01 -24.70 -1.12
C LYS A 444 -10.31 -23.39 -1.51
#